data_6dde32f7e409478dfdd81e54b0582b1a
#
_entry.id   6dde32f7e409478dfdd81e54b0582b1a
#
_cell.length_a   1.000
_cell.length_b   1.000
_cell.length_c   1.000
_cell.angle_alpha   90.00
_cell.angle_beta   90.00
_cell.angle_gamma   90.00
#
_symmetry.space_group_name_H-M   'P 1'
#
loop_
_entity.id
_entity.type
_entity.pdbx_description
1 polymer ?
#
loop_
_entity_poly.entity_id
_entity_poly.type
_entity_poly.pdbx_seq_one_letter_code
_entity_poly.pdbx_strand_id
1 'polypeptide(L)'
;MSFSAYKFDFTDEEVHEAAASNRLLSLEIEFNRQCNYRCPYCYVGESQAAEDYDPRVVEESIEQAAELGAKKIVILGGEPLLYRDIRGKIEKINKLGMGVEIFTNGSLMTEELAKFFHDHGCRIVVKFNSNDPERHDRLTGVKNSKEKALRAFRLLQSAGYPVDMLCASSVISSENIDEIVDMWIKMREFGVTPYFEIMTPQGRLLDNRKLEVDPLELKRVFTEICEYDRRHGREWEAQPPLVGSKCLRHKYSALVNARGDVFPCVGIDRKIGNILERPLRLILSESTMIQDLKNHREMIKGPCRTCERSEVCYGCRGAAYQLTGDYLASDPLCWRNVGKMGDIEVLPVPAARYLPHKPPMAMIEQIHAIGPESVASMTVRETCPFLGSDGVLHPSAIPEIAAQAAAAVDSFRFNGAERPGFLVSVRNVVSLGEIRAGDEIFVSFRKEDTMPKWFRIDFELKSSSGKGFAKGEIDVCLL
;
A
#
# COMPACT_ATOMS: atom_id res chain seq x y z
N MET A 1 -11.37 27.23 -16.23
CA MET A 1 -11.21 26.24 -17.32
C MET A 1 -12.36 25.23 -17.22
N SER A 2 -12.77 24.61 -18.31
CA SER A 2 -13.82 23.57 -18.25
C SER A 2 -13.18 22.24 -17.82
N PHE A 3 -13.84 21.41 -17.02
CA PHE A 3 -13.42 20.05 -16.67
C PHE A 3 -13.10 19.18 -17.90
N SER A 4 -13.70 19.47 -19.03
CA SER A 4 -13.41 18.81 -20.32
C SER A 4 -12.04 19.13 -20.93
N ALA A 5 -11.26 20.05 -20.34
CA ALA A 5 -9.93 20.40 -20.81
C ALA A 5 -8.87 19.31 -20.51
N TYR A 6 -9.15 18.42 -19.53
CA TYR A 6 -8.21 17.39 -19.08
C TYR A 6 -8.80 16.00 -19.20
N LYS A 7 -7.92 15.01 -19.37
CA LYS A 7 -8.28 13.59 -19.47
C LYS A 7 -7.91 12.85 -18.19
N PHE A 8 -8.89 12.21 -17.58
CA PHE A 8 -8.72 11.47 -16.33
C PHE A 8 -8.80 9.96 -16.48
N ASP A 9 -9.57 9.48 -17.48
CA ASP A 9 -9.78 8.06 -17.72
C ASP A 9 -9.27 7.72 -19.13
N PHE A 10 -8.71 6.54 -19.30
CA PHE A 10 -8.01 6.11 -20.50
C PHE A 10 -8.67 4.88 -21.10
N THR A 11 -8.73 4.82 -22.43
CA THR A 11 -9.20 3.62 -23.14
C THR A 11 -8.13 2.53 -23.11
N ASP A 12 -8.54 1.29 -23.39
CA ASP A 12 -7.60 0.18 -23.47
C ASP A 12 -6.55 0.39 -24.57
N GLU A 13 -6.92 1.00 -25.69
CA GLU A 13 -6.03 1.35 -26.80
C GLU A 13 -4.95 2.31 -26.34
N GLU A 14 -5.31 3.38 -25.61
CA GLU A 14 -4.35 4.35 -25.08
C GLU A 14 -3.39 3.72 -24.09
N VAL A 15 -3.89 2.82 -23.21
CA VAL A 15 -3.07 2.08 -22.25
C VAL A 15 -2.09 1.17 -22.98
N HIS A 16 -2.52 0.46 -24.04
CA HIS A 16 -1.64 -0.39 -24.82
C HIS A 16 -0.59 0.40 -25.60
N GLU A 17 -0.97 1.53 -26.20
CA GLU A 17 -0.05 2.40 -26.91
C GLU A 17 1.01 3.02 -25.98
N ALA A 18 0.59 3.49 -24.80
CA ALA A 18 1.50 4.02 -23.79
C ALA A 18 2.50 2.96 -23.30
N ALA A 19 2.01 1.73 -23.04
CA ALA A 19 2.85 0.62 -22.63
C ALA A 19 3.91 0.26 -23.69
N ALA A 20 3.50 0.18 -24.96
CA ALA A 20 4.38 -0.14 -26.09
C ALA A 20 5.43 0.94 -26.36
N SER A 21 5.09 2.21 -26.14
CA SER A 21 5.97 3.36 -26.38
C SER A 21 6.75 3.83 -25.14
N ASN A 22 6.65 3.12 -24.00
CA ASN A 22 7.23 3.51 -22.72
C ASN A 22 6.85 4.94 -22.26
N ARG A 23 5.64 5.40 -22.63
CA ARG A 23 5.07 6.67 -22.17
C ARG A 23 4.25 6.48 -20.90
N LEU A 24 4.10 7.54 -20.14
CA LEU A 24 3.14 7.63 -19.03
C LEU A 24 1.82 8.26 -19.52
N LEU A 25 0.70 7.80 -18.97
CA LEU A 25 -0.58 8.51 -19.04
C LEU A 25 -0.88 9.22 -17.72
N SER A 26 -0.36 8.70 -16.60
CA SER A 26 -0.45 9.34 -15.29
C SER A 26 0.82 9.09 -14.47
N LEU A 27 1.09 10.00 -13.52
CA LEU A 27 2.07 9.76 -12.47
C LEU A 27 1.39 10.01 -11.12
N GLU A 28 1.57 9.09 -10.19
CA GLU A 28 1.16 9.24 -8.79
C GLU A 28 2.32 9.88 -8.01
N ILE A 29 2.06 10.94 -7.26
CA ILE A 29 3.09 11.66 -6.51
C ILE A 29 2.63 11.86 -5.07
N GLU A 30 3.42 11.38 -4.10
CA GLU A 30 3.25 11.77 -2.71
C GLU A 30 3.84 13.18 -2.51
N PHE A 31 2.98 14.17 -2.29
CA PHE A 31 3.44 15.54 -2.04
C PHE A 31 4.07 15.71 -0.66
N ASN A 32 3.62 14.93 0.30
CA ASN A 32 4.15 14.86 1.66
C ASN A 32 3.80 13.52 2.30
N ARG A 33 4.37 13.25 3.47
CA ARG A 33 3.97 12.10 4.30
C ARG A 33 3.24 12.50 5.59
N GLN A 34 3.13 13.79 5.86
CA GLN A 34 2.39 14.33 6.98
C GLN A 34 0.89 14.14 6.79
N CYS A 35 0.21 13.64 7.82
CA CYS A 35 -1.25 13.47 7.83
C CYS A 35 -1.83 13.84 9.19
N ASN A 36 -3.00 14.43 9.18
CA ASN A 36 -3.78 14.73 10.38
C ASN A 36 -4.75 13.60 10.76
N TYR A 37 -4.74 12.46 10.02
CA TYR A 37 -5.47 11.23 10.33
C TYR A 37 -4.52 10.10 10.71
N ARG A 38 -5.08 9.01 11.29
CA ARG A 38 -4.32 7.84 11.78
C ARG A 38 -5.00 6.53 11.39
N CYS A 39 -5.35 6.41 10.09
CA CYS A 39 -6.05 5.23 9.57
C CYS A 39 -5.27 3.94 9.87
N PRO A 40 -5.91 2.91 10.43
CA PRO A 40 -5.24 1.66 10.82
C PRO A 40 -4.80 0.79 9.63
N TYR A 41 -5.21 1.13 8.41
CA TYR A 41 -4.84 0.46 7.16
C TYR A 41 -3.92 1.31 6.26
N CYS A 42 -3.37 2.43 6.76
CA CYS A 42 -2.63 3.37 5.93
C CYS A 42 -1.31 2.77 5.42
N TYR A 43 -1.11 2.80 4.09
CA TYR A 43 0.10 2.28 3.44
C TYR A 43 1.36 3.10 3.76
N VAL A 44 1.20 4.40 4.09
CA VAL A 44 2.33 5.29 4.42
C VAL A 44 3.04 4.87 5.70
N GLY A 45 2.37 4.10 6.58
CA GLY A 45 2.95 3.59 7.81
C GLY A 45 3.19 4.68 8.87
N GLU A 46 4.27 4.53 9.67
CA GLU A 46 4.56 5.42 10.80
C GLU A 46 5.35 6.68 10.43
N SER A 47 6.00 6.71 9.29
CA SER A 47 6.80 7.87 8.84
C SER A 47 5.88 9.04 8.46
N GLN A 48 5.51 9.84 9.46
CA GLN A 48 4.66 11.03 9.32
C GLN A 48 5.36 12.30 9.82
N ALA A 49 6.69 12.27 9.98
CA ALA A 49 7.45 13.45 10.35
C ALA A 49 7.41 14.51 9.23
N ALA A 50 7.26 15.77 9.61
CA ALA A 50 7.19 16.89 8.66
C ALA A 50 8.47 17.05 7.81
N GLU A 51 9.58 16.44 8.25
CA GLU A 51 10.91 16.54 7.64
C GLU A 51 11.16 15.49 6.54
N ASP A 52 10.20 14.58 6.30
CA ASP A 52 10.36 13.42 5.42
C ASP A 52 10.10 13.73 3.92
N TYR A 53 10.23 14.96 3.47
CA TYR A 53 10.08 15.28 2.04
C TYR A 53 11.08 16.33 1.55
N ASP A 54 11.52 16.17 0.29
CA ASP A 54 12.31 17.17 -0.43
C ASP A 54 11.40 17.92 -1.43
N PRO A 55 11.25 19.25 -1.33
CA PRO A 55 10.42 20.03 -2.25
C PRO A 55 10.80 19.88 -3.73
N ARG A 56 12.06 19.55 -4.02
CA ARG A 56 12.54 19.28 -5.38
C ARG A 56 11.88 18.04 -5.98
N VAL A 57 11.53 17.05 -5.17
CA VAL A 57 10.88 15.81 -5.62
C VAL A 57 9.58 16.10 -6.34
N VAL A 58 8.72 16.95 -5.77
CA VAL A 58 7.44 17.29 -6.40
C VAL A 58 7.65 18.03 -7.72
N GLU A 59 8.60 18.96 -7.74
CA GLU A 59 8.95 19.75 -8.93
C GLU A 59 9.44 18.87 -10.06
N GLU A 60 10.48 18.08 -9.79
CA GLU A 60 11.09 17.14 -10.74
C GLU A 60 10.08 16.09 -11.24
N SER A 61 9.23 15.57 -10.34
CA SER A 61 8.20 14.60 -10.72
C SER A 61 7.21 15.16 -11.73
N ILE A 62 6.76 16.40 -11.53
CA ILE A 62 5.82 17.09 -12.44
C ILE A 62 6.46 17.30 -13.82
N GLU A 63 7.71 17.77 -13.86
CA GLU A 63 8.41 18.05 -15.11
C GLU A 63 8.69 16.76 -15.88
N GLN A 64 9.25 15.77 -15.23
CA GLN A 64 9.56 14.48 -15.85
C GLN A 64 8.31 13.70 -16.28
N ALA A 65 7.18 13.86 -15.58
CA ALA A 65 5.90 13.30 -16.02
C ALA A 65 5.42 13.94 -17.33
N ALA A 66 5.51 15.27 -17.44
CA ALA A 66 5.16 15.99 -18.66
C ALA A 66 6.04 15.56 -19.86
N GLU A 67 7.36 15.43 -19.65
CA GLU A 67 8.30 14.95 -20.66
C GLU A 67 7.97 13.52 -21.15
N LEU A 68 7.44 12.68 -20.26
CA LEU A 68 6.99 11.31 -20.58
C LEU A 68 5.59 11.25 -21.19
N GLY A 69 4.94 12.40 -21.38
CA GLY A 69 3.64 12.52 -22.03
C GLY A 69 2.44 12.26 -21.14
N ALA A 70 2.62 12.32 -19.81
CA ALA A 70 1.51 12.16 -18.87
C ALA A 70 0.36 13.14 -19.15
N LYS A 71 -0.87 12.67 -18.95
CA LYS A 71 -2.10 13.43 -19.15
C LYS A 71 -2.68 13.93 -17.82
N LYS A 72 -2.31 13.26 -16.71
CA LYS A 72 -2.71 13.67 -15.37
C LYS A 72 -1.63 13.37 -14.33
N ILE A 73 -1.65 14.15 -13.27
CA ILE A 73 -0.95 13.87 -12.02
C ILE A 73 -1.98 13.47 -10.97
N VAL A 74 -1.71 12.38 -10.27
CA VAL A 74 -2.49 11.93 -9.10
C VAL A 74 -1.73 12.36 -7.85
N ILE A 75 -2.30 13.28 -7.10
CA ILE A 75 -1.68 13.79 -5.87
C ILE A 75 -2.10 12.92 -4.69
N LEU A 76 -1.12 12.28 -4.10
CA LEU A 76 -1.21 11.42 -2.94
C LEU A 76 -0.34 11.98 -1.78
N GLY A 77 -0.18 11.16 -0.75
CA GLY A 77 0.72 11.40 0.37
C GLY A 77 0.09 11.02 1.70
N GLY A 78 0.46 11.73 2.77
CA GLY A 78 -0.28 11.70 4.01
C GLY A 78 -1.65 12.37 3.82
N GLU A 79 -1.67 13.70 3.97
CA GLU A 79 -2.81 14.55 3.55
C GLU A 79 -2.29 15.65 2.61
N PRO A 80 -2.63 15.62 1.33
CA PRO A 80 -2.13 16.61 0.36
C PRO A 80 -2.48 18.06 0.70
N LEU A 81 -3.62 18.30 1.35
CA LEU A 81 -4.04 19.66 1.70
C LEU A 81 -3.18 20.29 2.82
N LEU A 82 -2.27 19.54 3.43
CA LEU A 82 -1.22 20.07 4.33
C LEU A 82 0.00 20.57 3.56
N TYR A 83 0.12 20.28 2.26
CA TYR A 83 1.24 20.77 1.45
C TYR A 83 1.09 22.27 1.17
N ARG A 84 2.05 23.08 1.62
CA ARG A 84 1.93 24.57 1.63
C ARG A 84 1.66 25.15 0.26
N ASP A 85 2.36 24.67 -0.77
CA ASP A 85 2.29 25.20 -2.14
C ASP A 85 1.44 24.37 -3.08
N ILE A 86 0.36 23.73 -2.56
CA ILE A 86 -0.49 22.89 -3.40
C ILE A 86 -1.10 23.66 -4.59
N ARG A 87 -1.46 24.94 -4.39
CA ARG A 87 -2.02 25.80 -5.44
C ARG A 87 -1.02 26.05 -6.56
N GLY A 88 0.19 26.48 -6.22
CA GLY A 88 1.24 26.75 -7.23
C GLY A 88 1.62 25.48 -8.00
N LYS A 89 1.61 24.30 -7.36
CA LYS A 89 1.86 23.04 -8.06
C LYS A 89 0.72 22.67 -9.00
N ILE A 90 -0.53 22.86 -8.63
CA ILE A 90 -1.69 22.66 -9.50
C ILE A 90 -1.63 23.56 -10.72
N GLU A 91 -1.37 24.86 -10.53
CA GLU A 91 -1.20 25.82 -11.62
C GLU A 91 -0.07 25.39 -12.58
N LYS A 92 1.07 24.92 -12.04
CA LYS A 92 2.18 24.39 -12.84
C LYS A 92 1.76 23.15 -13.64
N ILE A 93 1.09 22.20 -13.02
CA ILE A 93 0.62 20.97 -13.68
C ILE A 93 -0.32 21.33 -14.83
N ASN A 94 -1.28 22.22 -14.59
CA ASN A 94 -2.23 22.70 -15.62
C ASN A 94 -1.52 23.45 -16.76
N LYS A 95 -0.51 24.28 -16.44
CA LYS A 95 0.31 24.99 -17.45
C LYS A 95 1.05 24.02 -18.36
N LEU A 96 1.44 22.84 -17.85
CA LEU A 96 2.05 21.77 -18.64
C LEU A 96 1.03 20.91 -19.40
N GLY A 97 -0.26 21.25 -19.35
CA GLY A 97 -1.33 20.56 -20.09
C GLY A 97 -1.84 19.29 -19.42
N MET A 98 -1.51 19.05 -18.15
CA MET A 98 -1.95 17.88 -17.40
C MET A 98 -3.11 18.21 -16.46
N GLY A 99 -4.04 17.24 -16.29
CA GLY A 99 -5.10 17.28 -15.27
C GLY A 99 -4.57 16.92 -13.88
N VAL A 100 -5.33 17.25 -12.85
CA VAL A 100 -4.97 16.98 -11.45
C VAL A 100 -6.07 16.15 -10.79
N GLU A 101 -5.73 15.03 -10.19
CA GLU A 101 -6.60 14.20 -9.37
C GLU A 101 -6.06 14.15 -7.93
N ILE A 102 -6.86 14.50 -6.93
CA ILE A 102 -6.42 14.67 -5.55
C ILE A 102 -7.14 13.70 -4.63
N PHE A 103 -6.40 12.83 -3.95
CA PHE A 103 -6.93 11.98 -2.88
C PHE A 103 -6.73 12.67 -1.54
N THR A 104 -7.82 13.03 -0.86
CA THR A 104 -7.80 13.75 0.41
C THR A 104 -8.77 13.17 1.43
N ASN A 105 -8.49 13.36 2.71
CA ASN A 105 -9.46 13.07 3.77
C ASN A 105 -10.55 14.14 3.89
N GLY A 106 -10.44 15.26 3.16
CA GLY A 106 -11.41 16.34 3.08
C GLY A 106 -11.51 17.24 4.30
N SER A 107 -10.81 16.94 5.39
CA SER A 107 -10.98 17.68 6.68
C SER A 107 -10.56 19.15 6.61
N LEU A 108 -9.66 19.47 5.68
CA LEU A 108 -9.12 20.82 5.48
C LEU A 108 -9.78 21.57 4.31
N MET A 109 -10.83 20.99 3.71
CA MET A 109 -11.56 21.62 2.60
C MET A 109 -12.26 22.91 3.08
N THR A 110 -12.05 24.00 2.34
CA THR A 110 -12.72 25.30 2.53
C THR A 110 -13.45 25.69 1.26
N GLU A 111 -14.36 26.65 1.33
CA GLU A 111 -15.06 27.19 0.15
C GLU A 111 -14.07 27.73 -0.89
N GLU A 112 -13.05 28.42 -0.42
CA GLU A 112 -12.02 28.99 -1.27
C GLU A 112 -11.20 27.90 -2.00
N LEU A 113 -10.85 26.81 -1.29
CA LEU A 113 -10.14 25.66 -1.89
C LEU A 113 -11.04 24.92 -2.87
N ALA A 114 -12.30 24.67 -2.52
CA ALA A 114 -13.26 24.02 -3.39
C ALA A 114 -13.45 24.78 -4.71
N LYS A 115 -13.58 26.12 -4.62
CA LYS A 115 -13.64 26.98 -5.79
C LYS A 115 -12.35 26.96 -6.61
N PHE A 116 -11.19 27.05 -5.96
CA PHE A 116 -9.88 26.98 -6.62
C PHE A 116 -9.72 25.67 -7.41
N PHE A 117 -10.01 24.53 -6.78
CA PHE A 117 -9.93 23.23 -7.44
C PHE A 117 -10.91 23.09 -8.60
N HIS A 118 -12.13 23.60 -8.44
CA HIS A 118 -13.12 23.66 -9.51
C HIS A 118 -12.59 24.49 -10.71
N ASP A 119 -12.11 25.70 -10.46
CA ASP A 119 -11.64 26.63 -11.50
C ASP A 119 -10.41 26.07 -12.26
N HIS A 120 -9.64 25.16 -11.63
CA HIS A 120 -8.49 24.46 -12.23
C HIS A 120 -8.83 23.06 -12.78
N GLY A 121 -10.11 22.67 -12.79
CA GLY A 121 -10.57 21.41 -13.36
C GLY A 121 -10.00 20.18 -12.63
N CYS A 122 -9.76 20.27 -11.32
CA CYS A 122 -9.28 19.14 -10.52
C CYS A 122 -10.36 18.10 -10.28
N ARG A 123 -10.06 16.79 -10.40
CA ARG A 123 -10.89 15.71 -9.87
C ARG A 123 -10.57 15.53 -8.40
N ILE A 124 -11.57 15.51 -7.54
CA ILE A 124 -11.39 15.36 -6.09
C ILE A 124 -11.96 14.03 -5.61
N VAL A 125 -11.13 13.27 -4.92
CA VAL A 125 -11.45 11.97 -4.34
C VAL A 125 -11.38 12.08 -2.82
N VAL A 126 -12.54 12.17 -2.16
CA VAL A 126 -12.62 12.34 -0.71
C VAL A 126 -12.77 10.99 -0.03
N LYS A 127 -12.00 10.73 1.02
CA LYS A 127 -12.07 9.50 1.81
C LYS A 127 -13.39 9.43 2.59
N PHE A 128 -14.16 8.33 2.36
CA PHE A 128 -15.43 8.05 3.04
C PHE A 128 -15.57 6.56 3.28
N ASN A 129 -15.40 6.09 4.52
CA ASN A 129 -15.22 4.68 4.83
C ASN A 129 -16.42 3.99 5.50
N SER A 130 -17.45 4.74 5.94
CA SER A 130 -18.62 4.17 6.61
C SER A 130 -19.79 5.15 6.66
N ASN A 131 -21.01 4.62 6.57
CA ASN A 131 -22.24 5.35 6.88
C ASN A 131 -22.44 5.55 8.40
N ASP A 132 -21.83 4.70 9.23
CA ASP A 132 -21.84 4.81 10.67
C ASP A 132 -20.71 5.76 11.16
N PRO A 133 -21.03 6.81 11.96
CA PRO A 133 -20.04 7.80 12.40
C PRO A 133 -18.94 7.19 13.27
N GLU A 134 -19.26 6.28 14.17
CA GLU A 134 -18.28 5.69 15.08
C GLU A 134 -17.34 4.74 14.34
N ARG A 135 -17.86 3.96 13.39
CA ARG A 135 -17.09 3.08 12.51
C ARG A 135 -16.18 3.90 11.61
N HIS A 136 -16.70 4.99 11.03
CA HIS A 136 -15.90 5.91 10.23
C HIS A 136 -14.72 6.50 11.04
N ASP A 137 -15.00 6.92 12.29
CA ASP A 137 -13.99 7.45 13.20
C ASP A 137 -12.93 6.40 13.56
N ARG A 138 -13.31 5.14 13.80
CA ARG A 138 -12.35 4.05 14.02
C ARG A 138 -11.47 3.80 12.79
N LEU A 139 -12.07 3.75 11.59
CA LEU A 139 -11.35 3.52 10.33
C LEU A 139 -10.46 4.69 9.89
N THR A 140 -10.63 5.86 10.47
CA THR A 140 -9.79 7.05 10.18
C THR A 140 -8.87 7.42 11.34
N GLY A 141 -9.13 6.89 12.55
CA GLY A 141 -8.40 7.23 13.77
C GLY A 141 -8.66 8.65 14.29
N VAL A 142 -9.75 9.32 13.84
CA VAL A 142 -10.06 10.71 14.19
C VAL A 142 -11.55 10.91 14.39
N LYS A 143 -11.95 11.55 15.50
CA LYS A 143 -13.33 11.86 15.82
C LYS A 143 -13.97 12.85 14.84
N ASN A 144 -15.25 12.66 14.57
CA ASN A 144 -16.09 13.47 13.66
C ASN A 144 -15.54 13.49 12.23
N SER A 145 -14.87 12.43 11.82
CA SER A 145 -14.25 12.35 10.48
C SER A 145 -15.30 12.22 9.38
N LYS A 146 -16.42 11.55 9.65
CA LYS A 146 -17.54 11.44 8.71
C LYS A 146 -18.15 12.80 8.39
N GLU A 147 -18.44 13.61 9.41
CA GLU A 147 -19.01 14.95 9.25
C GLU A 147 -18.07 15.87 8.45
N LYS A 148 -16.75 15.74 8.68
CA LYS A 148 -15.73 16.49 7.90
C LYS A 148 -15.75 16.08 6.44
N ALA A 149 -15.85 14.79 6.11
CA ALA A 149 -15.96 14.30 4.75
C ALA A 149 -17.27 14.78 4.08
N LEU A 150 -18.41 14.65 4.75
CA LEU A 150 -19.69 15.15 4.24
C LEU A 150 -19.70 16.66 4.02
N ARG A 151 -19.04 17.41 4.92
CA ARG A 151 -18.85 18.86 4.72
C ARG A 151 -18.03 19.14 3.47
N ALA A 152 -16.92 18.39 3.24
CA ALA A 152 -16.11 18.56 2.05
C ALA A 152 -16.90 18.29 0.76
N PHE A 153 -17.71 17.23 0.72
CA PHE A 153 -18.60 16.98 -0.42
C PHE A 153 -19.56 18.14 -0.69
N ARG A 154 -20.22 18.67 0.35
CA ARG A 154 -21.16 19.80 0.19
C ARG A 154 -20.46 21.05 -0.31
N LEU A 155 -19.26 21.36 0.16
CA LEU A 155 -18.47 22.50 -0.30
C LEU A 155 -18.10 22.36 -1.79
N LEU A 156 -17.70 21.16 -2.19
CA LEU A 156 -17.36 20.88 -3.60
C LEU A 156 -18.62 20.93 -4.49
N GLN A 157 -19.73 20.35 -4.07
CA GLN A 157 -21.01 20.46 -4.79
C GLN A 157 -21.47 21.90 -4.91
N SER A 158 -21.35 22.71 -3.85
CA SER A 158 -21.67 24.15 -3.88
C SER A 158 -20.75 24.95 -4.81
N ALA A 159 -19.52 24.48 -5.04
CA ALA A 159 -18.62 25.05 -6.03
C ALA A 159 -18.94 24.65 -7.48
N GLY A 160 -19.94 23.76 -7.71
CA GLY A 160 -20.38 23.36 -9.04
C GLY A 160 -19.73 22.08 -9.58
N TYR A 161 -19.19 21.22 -8.74
CA TYR A 161 -18.56 19.97 -9.18
C TYR A 161 -19.53 19.04 -9.91
N PRO A 162 -19.20 18.58 -11.13
CA PRO A 162 -19.95 17.53 -11.80
C PRO A 162 -19.71 16.17 -11.12
N VAL A 163 -20.66 15.25 -11.25
CA VAL A 163 -20.70 13.96 -10.54
C VAL A 163 -19.45 13.10 -10.83
N ASP A 164 -18.95 13.12 -12.05
CA ASP A 164 -17.79 12.35 -12.50
C ASP A 164 -16.44 12.93 -12.05
N MET A 165 -16.44 14.16 -11.55
CA MET A 165 -15.26 14.86 -11.04
C MET A 165 -15.19 14.91 -9.52
N LEU A 166 -16.22 14.40 -8.82
CA LEU A 166 -16.30 14.30 -7.38
C LEU A 166 -16.47 12.84 -6.96
N CYS A 167 -15.47 12.29 -6.31
CA CYS A 167 -15.44 10.86 -5.96
C CYS A 167 -15.39 10.64 -4.45
N ALA A 168 -16.01 9.54 -3.99
CA ALA A 168 -15.90 9.04 -2.62
C ALA A 168 -15.03 7.77 -2.61
N SER A 169 -13.81 7.85 -2.01
CA SER A 169 -12.93 6.71 -1.88
C SER A 169 -13.21 5.94 -0.58
N SER A 170 -13.38 4.63 -0.70
CA SER A 170 -13.47 3.73 0.45
C SER A 170 -12.56 2.51 0.28
N VAL A 171 -11.93 2.09 1.37
CA VAL A 171 -11.31 0.76 1.45
C VAL A 171 -12.32 -0.22 2.03
N ILE A 172 -12.42 -1.40 1.42
CA ILE A 172 -13.29 -2.48 1.90
C ILE A 172 -12.56 -3.23 3.01
N SER A 173 -13.15 -3.29 4.19
CA SER A 173 -12.60 -3.92 5.39
C SER A 173 -13.63 -4.80 6.07
N SER A 174 -13.19 -5.68 6.97
CA SER A 174 -14.09 -6.49 7.81
C SER A 174 -15.03 -5.63 8.69
N GLU A 175 -14.63 -4.38 9.00
CA GLU A 175 -15.46 -3.46 9.77
C GLU A 175 -16.60 -2.81 8.97
N ASN A 176 -16.49 -2.70 7.62
CA ASN A 176 -17.50 -2.03 6.80
C ASN A 176 -18.10 -2.88 5.68
N ILE A 177 -17.72 -4.15 5.56
CA ILE A 177 -18.16 -5.06 4.50
C ILE A 177 -19.69 -5.22 4.44
N ASP A 178 -20.36 -5.13 5.57
CA ASP A 178 -21.80 -5.25 5.71
C ASP A 178 -22.57 -4.05 5.11
N GLU A 179 -21.94 -2.89 5.00
CA GLU A 179 -22.57 -1.65 4.51
C GLU A 179 -22.02 -1.16 3.14
N ILE A 180 -21.00 -1.84 2.57
CA ILE A 180 -20.34 -1.39 1.34
C ILE A 180 -21.32 -1.23 0.16
N VAL A 181 -22.27 -2.14 0.00
CA VAL A 181 -23.29 -2.05 -1.07
C VAL A 181 -24.18 -0.83 -0.86
N ASP A 182 -24.67 -0.62 0.38
CA ASP A 182 -25.48 0.53 0.76
C ASP A 182 -24.69 1.85 0.60
N MET A 183 -23.42 1.87 0.97
CA MET A 183 -22.54 3.02 0.75
C MET A 183 -22.38 3.36 -0.73
N TRP A 184 -22.21 2.35 -1.59
CA TRP A 184 -22.13 2.54 -3.04
C TRP A 184 -23.37 3.21 -3.60
N ILE A 185 -24.54 2.71 -3.21
CA ILE A 185 -25.85 3.25 -3.62
C ILE A 185 -26.02 4.70 -3.13
N LYS A 186 -25.81 4.93 -1.83
CA LYS A 186 -25.98 6.26 -1.22
C LYS A 186 -25.04 7.31 -1.79
N MET A 187 -23.78 6.95 -2.12
CA MET A 187 -22.86 7.91 -2.76
C MET A 187 -23.38 8.32 -4.14
N ARG A 188 -23.88 7.38 -4.94
CA ARG A 188 -24.49 7.71 -6.24
C ARG A 188 -25.74 8.59 -6.10
N GLU A 189 -26.61 8.29 -5.14
CA GLU A 189 -27.80 9.11 -4.84
C GLU A 189 -27.41 10.50 -4.35
N PHE A 190 -26.30 10.61 -3.61
CA PHE A 190 -25.75 11.88 -3.14
C PHE A 190 -25.06 12.68 -4.25
N GLY A 191 -24.99 12.18 -5.48
CA GLY A 191 -24.34 12.83 -6.60
C GLY A 191 -22.81 12.80 -6.55
N VAL A 192 -22.26 11.72 -6.02
CA VAL A 192 -20.83 11.48 -5.90
C VAL A 192 -20.49 10.12 -6.51
N THR A 193 -19.43 10.05 -7.29
CA THR A 193 -18.97 8.80 -7.89
C THR A 193 -18.22 7.95 -6.84
N PRO A 194 -18.67 6.74 -6.51
CA PRO A 194 -17.94 5.88 -5.60
C PRO A 194 -16.67 5.31 -6.26
N TYR A 195 -15.57 5.27 -5.48
CA TYR A 195 -14.28 4.68 -5.82
C TYR A 195 -13.86 3.75 -4.69
N PHE A 196 -14.26 2.48 -4.78
CA PHE A 196 -14.04 1.50 -3.73
C PHE A 196 -13.00 0.48 -4.14
N GLU A 197 -12.13 0.11 -3.21
CA GLU A 197 -11.01 -0.78 -3.45
C GLU A 197 -10.78 -1.75 -2.29
N ILE A 198 -10.20 -2.90 -2.59
CA ILE A 198 -9.70 -3.82 -1.57
C ILE A 198 -8.39 -3.28 -0.98
N MET A 199 -8.13 -3.63 0.28
CA MET A 199 -6.88 -3.27 0.95
C MET A 199 -5.73 -4.14 0.46
N THR A 200 -4.55 -3.54 0.32
CA THR A 200 -3.29 -4.26 0.15
C THR A 200 -2.60 -4.38 1.51
N PRO A 201 -2.17 -5.58 1.96
CA PRO A 201 -1.58 -5.79 3.26
C PRO A 201 -0.18 -5.18 3.36
N GLN A 202 -0.11 -3.89 3.71
CA GLN A 202 1.13 -3.13 3.87
C GLN A 202 0.95 -1.97 4.86
N GLY A 203 2.04 -1.36 5.29
CA GLY A 203 2.04 -0.26 6.24
C GLY A 203 1.33 -0.65 7.54
N ARG A 204 0.45 0.20 8.06
CA ARG A 204 -0.27 -0.07 9.32
C ARG A 204 -1.25 -1.25 9.25
N LEU A 205 -1.65 -1.70 8.06
CA LEU A 205 -2.50 -2.88 7.96
C LEU A 205 -1.79 -4.14 8.46
N LEU A 206 -0.46 -4.18 8.40
CA LEU A 206 0.32 -5.31 8.92
C LEU A 206 0.09 -5.55 10.42
N ASP A 207 -0.12 -4.46 11.20
CA ASP A 207 -0.46 -4.51 12.62
C ASP A 207 -1.96 -4.65 12.87
N ASN A 208 -2.78 -4.55 11.82
CA ASN A 208 -4.24 -4.53 11.89
C ASN A 208 -4.90 -5.51 10.91
N ARG A 209 -4.28 -6.66 10.69
CA ARG A 209 -4.74 -7.68 9.72
C ARG A 209 -6.15 -8.20 9.94
N LYS A 210 -6.70 -8.03 11.14
CA LYS A 210 -8.12 -8.28 11.42
C LYS A 210 -9.09 -7.47 10.56
N LEU A 211 -8.61 -6.39 9.93
CA LEU A 211 -9.38 -5.59 8.98
C LEU A 211 -9.49 -6.23 7.59
N GLU A 212 -8.68 -7.23 7.29
CA GLU A 212 -8.71 -7.95 6.01
C GLU A 212 -10.06 -8.66 5.82
N VAL A 213 -10.46 -8.83 4.58
CA VAL A 213 -11.73 -9.45 4.19
C VAL A 213 -11.45 -10.74 3.42
N ASP A 214 -12.23 -11.78 3.72
CA ASP A 214 -12.17 -13.03 2.97
C ASP A 214 -12.51 -12.80 1.49
N PRO A 215 -11.75 -13.39 0.55
CA PRO A 215 -12.01 -13.23 -0.89
C PRO A 215 -13.42 -13.62 -1.35
N LEU A 216 -14.10 -14.56 -0.70
CA LEU A 216 -15.47 -14.94 -1.06
C LEU A 216 -16.49 -13.90 -0.61
N GLU A 217 -16.25 -13.21 0.53
CA GLU A 217 -17.06 -12.07 0.96
C GLU A 217 -16.87 -10.88 0.01
N LEU A 218 -15.64 -10.62 -0.44
CA LEU A 218 -15.37 -9.63 -1.49
C LEU A 218 -16.14 -9.96 -2.76
N LYS A 219 -16.15 -11.24 -3.19
CA LYS A 219 -16.93 -11.68 -4.36
C LYS A 219 -18.41 -11.34 -4.21
N ARG A 220 -19.01 -11.62 -3.04
CA ARG A 220 -20.42 -11.33 -2.77
C ARG A 220 -20.70 -9.84 -2.99
N VAL A 221 -19.95 -8.97 -2.31
CA VAL A 221 -20.15 -7.52 -2.39
C VAL A 221 -19.95 -6.99 -3.80
N PHE A 222 -18.88 -7.39 -4.50
CA PHE A 222 -18.62 -6.97 -5.88
C PHE A 222 -19.74 -7.41 -6.82
N THR A 223 -20.29 -8.62 -6.61
CA THR A 223 -21.40 -9.15 -7.43
C THR A 223 -22.68 -8.34 -7.19
N GLU A 224 -23.03 -8.08 -5.94
CA GLU A 224 -24.24 -7.30 -5.59
C GLU A 224 -24.17 -5.87 -6.15
N ILE A 225 -23.02 -5.21 -6.06
CA ILE A 225 -22.80 -3.87 -6.64
C ILE A 225 -22.88 -3.92 -8.17
N CYS A 226 -22.26 -4.94 -8.79
CA CYS A 226 -22.31 -5.12 -10.25
C CYS A 226 -23.73 -5.31 -10.75
N GLU A 227 -24.55 -6.08 -10.03
CA GLU A 227 -25.97 -6.27 -10.36
C GLU A 227 -26.81 -5.00 -10.18
N TYR A 228 -26.52 -4.22 -9.12
CA TYR A 228 -27.15 -2.92 -8.91
C TYR A 228 -26.82 -1.96 -10.06
N ASP A 229 -25.54 -1.81 -10.38
CA ASP A 229 -25.08 -0.90 -11.43
C ASP A 229 -25.63 -1.28 -12.81
N ARG A 230 -25.66 -2.59 -13.15
CA ARG A 230 -26.26 -3.09 -14.40
C ARG A 230 -27.73 -2.73 -14.54
N ARG A 231 -28.50 -2.84 -13.43
CA ARG A 231 -29.92 -2.41 -13.43
C ARG A 231 -30.10 -0.89 -13.63
N HIS A 232 -29.04 -0.12 -13.42
CA HIS A 232 -28.99 1.33 -13.62
C HIS A 232 -28.18 1.75 -14.86
N GLY A 233 -27.99 0.82 -15.83
CA GLY A 233 -27.35 1.11 -17.13
C GLY A 233 -25.83 1.27 -17.08
N ARG A 234 -25.16 0.73 -16.05
CA ARG A 234 -23.71 0.72 -15.91
C ARG A 234 -23.17 -0.69 -15.98
N GLU A 235 -22.49 -1.01 -17.07
CA GLU A 235 -21.95 -2.35 -17.30
C GLU A 235 -20.47 -2.42 -16.94
N TRP A 236 -20.12 -3.36 -16.08
CA TRP A 236 -18.77 -3.74 -15.75
C TRP A 236 -18.74 -5.17 -15.19
N GLU A 237 -17.60 -5.79 -15.12
CA GLU A 237 -17.46 -7.13 -14.59
C GLU A 237 -16.75 -7.16 -13.26
N ALA A 238 -17.28 -7.94 -12.30
CA ALA A 238 -16.72 -8.07 -10.96
C ALA A 238 -15.33 -8.73 -10.99
N GLN A 239 -14.32 -7.95 -10.62
CA GLN A 239 -12.93 -8.39 -10.49
C GLN A 239 -12.17 -7.51 -9.49
N PRO A 240 -11.23 -8.07 -8.71
CA PRO A 240 -10.38 -7.25 -7.84
C PRO A 240 -9.37 -6.44 -8.68
N PRO A 241 -8.74 -5.38 -8.14
CA PRO A 241 -8.94 -4.85 -6.79
C PRO A 241 -9.96 -3.73 -6.67
N LEU A 242 -10.50 -3.21 -7.80
CA LEU A 242 -11.36 -2.03 -7.83
C LEU A 242 -12.80 -2.41 -8.14
N VAL A 243 -13.75 -1.84 -7.41
CA VAL A 243 -15.17 -1.96 -7.72
C VAL A 243 -15.50 -1.06 -8.92
N GLY A 244 -16.20 -1.60 -9.90
CA GLY A 244 -16.62 -0.83 -11.08
C GLY A 244 -15.52 -0.48 -12.08
N SER A 245 -14.28 -0.96 -11.87
CA SER A 245 -13.15 -0.63 -12.73
C SER A 245 -12.11 -1.75 -12.77
N LYS A 246 -11.11 -1.60 -13.62
CA LYS A 246 -9.95 -2.49 -13.72
C LYS A 246 -8.65 -1.73 -13.42
N CYS A 247 -7.71 -2.41 -12.80
CA CYS A 247 -6.41 -1.85 -12.48
C CYS A 247 -5.35 -2.36 -13.47
N LEU A 248 -4.86 -1.47 -14.35
CA LEU A 248 -3.77 -1.73 -15.28
C LEU A 248 -2.63 -0.72 -15.10
N ARG A 249 -2.48 -0.16 -13.90
CA ARG A 249 -1.56 0.98 -13.59
C ARG A 249 -0.14 0.76 -14.05
N HIS A 250 0.44 -0.43 -13.87
CA HIS A 250 1.83 -0.73 -14.25
C HIS A 250 2.12 -0.56 -15.75
N LYS A 251 1.09 -0.52 -16.59
CA LYS A 251 1.26 -0.30 -18.03
C LYS A 251 1.45 1.15 -18.41
N TYR A 252 0.94 2.09 -17.58
CA TYR A 252 0.86 3.51 -17.94
C TYR A 252 1.14 4.49 -16.79
N SER A 253 1.44 3.99 -15.59
CA SER A 253 1.65 4.81 -14.40
C SER A 253 2.77 4.26 -13.52
N ALA A 254 3.26 5.08 -12.61
CA ALA A 254 4.18 4.74 -11.53
C ALA A 254 3.88 5.64 -10.32
N LEU A 255 4.46 5.32 -9.16
CA LEU A 255 4.41 6.15 -7.96
C LEU A 255 5.79 6.73 -7.67
N VAL A 256 5.84 8.03 -7.36
CA VAL A 256 7.00 8.68 -6.74
C VAL A 256 6.61 9.11 -5.34
N ASN A 257 7.32 8.61 -4.32
CA ASN A 257 7.06 9.00 -2.94
C ASN A 257 7.71 10.36 -2.61
N ALA A 258 7.40 10.91 -1.44
CA ALA A 258 7.89 12.23 -1.01
C ALA A 258 9.44 12.32 -0.85
N ARG A 259 10.16 11.19 -0.91
CA ARG A 259 11.64 11.11 -0.89
C ARG A 259 12.26 10.98 -2.28
N GLY A 260 11.44 10.92 -3.32
CA GLY A 260 11.88 10.73 -4.71
C GLY A 260 12.05 9.26 -5.11
N ASP A 261 11.74 8.31 -4.23
CA ASP A 261 11.80 6.90 -4.58
C ASP A 261 10.66 6.53 -5.51
N VAL A 262 10.97 5.76 -6.53
CA VAL A 262 10.03 5.32 -7.57
C VAL A 262 9.59 3.90 -7.30
N PHE A 263 8.28 3.67 -7.41
CA PHE A 263 7.64 2.37 -7.22
C PHE A 263 6.71 2.05 -8.40
N PRO A 264 6.46 0.77 -8.70
CA PRO A 264 5.51 0.39 -9.77
C PRO A 264 4.07 0.85 -9.49
N CYS A 265 3.65 0.83 -8.24
CA CYS A 265 2.36 1.33 -7.74
C CYS A 265 2.38 1.46 -6.21
N VAL A 266 1.31 2.00 -5.63
CA VAL A 266 1.13 2.11 -4.16
C VAL A 266 1.26 0.75 -3.45
N GLY A 267 0.78 -0.35 -4.06
CA GLY A 267 0.77 -1.67 -3.42
C GLY A 267 2.09 -2.44 -3.47
N ILE A 268 3.08 -2.00 -4.26
CA ILE A 268 4.40 -2.62 -4.33
C ILE A 268 5.43 -1.66 -3.75
N ASP A 269 5.85 -1.89 -2.54
CA ASP A 269 6.81 -1.06 -1.80
C ASP A 269 8.28 -1.39 -2.08
N ARG A 270 8.55 -2.11 -3.18
CA ARG A 270 9.91 -2.35 -3.69
C ARG A 270 10.34 -1.19 -4.59
N LYS A 271 11.29 -0.40 -4.12
CA LYS A 271 11.93 0.71 -4.85
C LYS A 271 12.58 0.21 -6.13
N ILE A 272 12.35 0.92 -7.23
CA ILE A 272 12.96 0.65 -8.55
C ILE A 272 13.98 1.73 -8.98
N GLY A 273 14.07 2.82 -8.25
CA GLY A 273 15.02 3.91 -8.45
C GLY A 273 14.64 5.14 -7.63
N ASN A 274 15.39 6.24 -7.82
CA ASN A 274 15.10 7.54 -7.22
C ASN A 274 15.26 8.65 -8.26
N ILE A 275 14.28 9.55 -8.38
CA ILE A 275 14.25 10.58 -9.43
C ILE A 275 15.30 11.68 -9.23
N LEU A 276 15.82 11.86 -8.00
CA LEU A 276 16.89 12.82 -7.72
C LEU A 276 18.27 12.25 -8.12
N GLU A 277 18.38 10.93 -8.28
CA GLU A 277 19.62 10.24 -8.67
C GLU A 277 19.66 9.95 -10.18
N ARG A 278 18.50 9.64 -10.78
CA ARG A 278 18.38 9.23 -12.19
C ARG A 278 17.07 9.72 -12.80
N PRO A 279 17.04 10.11 -14.09
CA PRO A 279 15.80 10.48 -14.77
C PRO A 279 14.75 9.37 -14.73
N LEU A 280 13.51 9.74 -14.46
CA LEU A 280 12.35 8.81 -14.38
C LEU A 280 12.22 7.93 -15.63
N ARG A 281 12.47 8.50 -16.80
CA ARG A 281 12.47 7.77 -18.09
C ARG A 281 13.43 6.56 -18.07
N LEU A 282 14.63 6.73 -17.55
CA LEU A 282 15.62 5.65 -17.47
C LEU A 282 15.23 4.63 -16.39
N ILE A 283 14.76 5.10 -15.24
CA ILE A 283 14.29 4.22 -14.15
C ILE A 283 13.20 3.27 -14.67
N LEU A 284 12.20 3.80 -15.38
CA LEU A 284 11.07 3.00 -15.89
C LEU A 284 11.48 2.09 -17.05
N SER A 285 12.33 2.56 -17.98
CA SER A 285 12.72 1.77 -19.16
C SER A 285 13.67 0.63 -18.82
N GLU A 286 14.53 0.80 -17.81
CA GLU A 286 15.54 -0.20 -17.42
C GLU A 286 15.07 -1.12 -16.28
N SER A 287 13.95 -0.81 -15.64
CA SER A 287 13.41 -1.64 -14.54
C SER A 287 12.88 -2.97 -15.08
N THR A 288 13.55 -4.06 -14.73
CA THR A 288 13.09 -5.43 -15.02
C THR A 288 11.67 -5.64 -14.50
N MET A 289 11.36 -5.15 -13.28
CA MET A 289 10.03 -5.27 -12.69
C MET A 289 8.95 -4.60 -13.56
N ILE A 290 9.20 -3.41 -14.07
CA ILE A 290 8.24 -2.72 -14.96
C ILE A 290 8.06 -3.49 -16.28
N GLN A 291 9.15 -4.01 -16.85
CA GLN A 291 9.09 -4.80 -18.08
C GLN A 291 8.31 -6.12 -17.88
N ASP A 292 8.57 -6.83 -16.80
CA ASP A 292 7.84 -8.05 -16.44
C ASP A 292 6.34 -7.78 -16.27
N LEU A 293 5.99 -6.68 -15.57
CA LEU A 293 4.59 -6.29 -15.35
C LEU A 293 3.88 -5.83 -16.62
N LYS A 294 4.58 -5.22 -17.57
CA LYS A 294 4.06 -4.93 -18.90
C LYS A 294 3.79 -6.21 -19.71
N ASN A 295 4.68 -7.21 -19.58
CA ASN A 295 4.58 -8.51 -20.23
C ASN A 295 3.89 -9.56 -19.34
N HIS A 296 3.00 -9.15 -18.48
CA HIS A 296 2.38 -9.96 -17.42
C HIS A 296 1.82 -11.29 -17.91
N ARG A 297 1.27 -11.39 -19.13
CA ARG A 297 0.68 -12.62 -19.68
C ARG A 297 1.68 -13.79 -19.74
N GLU A 298 2.92 -13.47 -20.05
CA GLU A 298 3.99 -14.46 -20.15
C GLU A 298 4.67 -14.71 -18.80
N MET A 299 4.72 -13.68 -17.97
CA MET A 299 5.53 -13.67 -16.75
C MET A 299 4.78 -14.14 -15.50
N ILE A 300 3.46 -13.88 -15.40
CA ILE A 300 2.67 -14.26 -14.21
C ILE A 300 2.64 -15.77 -14.03
N LYS A 301 2.78 -16.21 -12.79
CA LYS A 301 2.76 -17.60 -12.34
C LYS A 301 1.40 -17.99 -11.77
N GLY A 302 1.11 -19.30 -11.74
CA GLY A 302 -0.08 -19.85 -11.09
C GLY A 302 -1.39 -19.52 -11.83
N PRO A 303 -2.54 -19.61 -11.14
CA PRO A 303 -3.87 -19.55 -11.75
C PRO A 303 -4.21 -18.26 -12.50
N CYS A 304 -3.60 -17.12 -12.16
CA CYS A 304 -3.81 -15.89 -12.91
C CYS A 304 -3.30 -15.97 -14.36
N ARG A 305 -2.27 -16.78 -14.64
CA ARG A 305 -1.72 -16.95 -15.99
C ARG A 305 -2.72 -17.55 -16.96
N THR A 306 -3.50 -18.53 -16.50
CA THR A 306 -4.46 -19.30 -17.31
C THR A 306 -5.90 -18.86 -17.04
N CYS A 307 -6.10 -17.78 -16.30
CA CYS A 307 -7.43 -17.24 -16.00
C CYS A 307 -8.11 -16.75 -17.28
N GLU A 308 -9.41 -17.03 -17.44
CA GLU A 308 -10.23 -16.51 -18.54
C GLU A 308 -10.18 -14.96 -18.68
N ARG A 309 -9.80 -14.26 -17.60
CA ARG A 309 -9.67 -12.80 -17.55
C ARG A 309 -8.24 -12.29 -17.82
N SER A 310 -7.27 -13.17 -18.07
CA SER A 310 -5.85 -12.81 -18.18
C SER A 310 -5.55 -11.75 -19.25
N GLU A 311 -6.44 -11.56 -20.23
CA GLU A 311 -6.30 -10.51 -21.25
C GLU A 311 -6.50 -9.10 -20.71
N VAL A 312 -7.44 -8.93 -19.80
CA VAL A 312 -7.89 -7.63 -19.27
C VAL A 312 -7.60 -7.44 -17.78
N CYS A 313 -7.02 -8.47 -17.14
CA CYS A 313 -6.72 -8.47 -15.70
C CYS A 313 -5.45 -9.27 -15.44
N TYR A 314 -4.63 -8.78 -14.56
CA TYR A 314 -3.44 -9.48 -14.05
C TYR A 314 -3.48 -9.67 -12.51
N GLY A 315 -4.65 -9.55 -11.89
CA GLY A 315 -4.82 -9.52 -10.43
C GLY A 315 -4.21 -8.28 -9.79
N CYS A 316 -4.34 -8.15 -8.49
CA CYS A 316 -3.63 -7.11 -7.75
C CYS A 316 -2.16 -7.48 -7.58
N ARG A 317 -1.24 -6.78 -8.24
CA ARG A 317 0.21 -7.05 -8.13
C ARG A 317 0.76 -6.66 -6.76
N GLY A 318 0.13 -5.64 -6.12
CA GLY A 318 0.43 -5.31 -4.74
C GLY A 318 0.09 -6.45 -3.79
N ALA A 319 -1.12 -7.01 -3.86
CA ALA A 319 -1.52 -8.16 -3.04
C ALA A 319 -0.64 -9.40 -3.32
N ALA A 320 -0.33 -9.68 -4.59
CA ALA A 320 0.59 -10.75 -4.94
C ALA A 320 1.94 -10.56 -4.27
N TYR A 321 2.55 -9.38 -4.41
CA TYR A 321 3.85 -9.09 -3.81
C TYR A 321 3.83 -9.13 -2.29
N GLN A 322 2.88 -8.46 -1.64
CA GLN A 322 2.82 -8.36 -0.19
C GLN A 322 2.53 -9.69 0.50
N LEU A 323 1.73 -10.56 -0.14
CA LEU A 323 1.32 -11.83 0.45
C LEU A 323 2.21 -13.02 0.06
N THR A 324 3.03 -12.90 -0.98
CA THR A 324 3.87 -14.02 -1.45
C THR A 324 5.36 -13.65 -1.59
N GLY A 325 5.72 -12.37 -1.49
CA GLY A 325 7.07 -11.88 -1.79
C GLY A 325 7.40 -11.84 -3.29
N ASP A 326 6.49 -12.31 -4.17
CA ASP A 326 6.70 -12.37 -5.61
C ASP A 326 5.62 -11.57 -6.36
N TYR A 327 6.01 -10.45 -6.98
CA TYR A 327 5.09 -9.61 -7.76
C TYR A 327 4.55 -10.30 -9.03
N LEU A 328 5.10 -11.45 -9.40
CA LEU A 328 4.64 -12.29 -10.52
C LEU A 328 3.77 -13.47 -10.05
N ALA A 329 3.60 -13.69 -8.76
CA ALA A 329 2.68 -14.69 -8.24
C ALA A 329 1.23 -14.36 -8.61
N SER A 330 0.34 -15.33 -8.55
CA SER A 330 -1.10 -15.09 -8.63
C SER A 330 -1.59 -14.28 -7.43
N ASP A 331 -2.63 -13.49 -7.63
CA ASP A 331 -3.24 -12.64 -6.59
C ASP A 331 -3.99 -13.49 -5.55
N PRO A 332 -3.53 -13.55 -4.29
CA PRO A 332 -4.18 -14.34 -3.25
C PRO A 332 -5.54 -13.78 -2.79
N LEU A 333 -5.79 -12.49 -2.99
CA LEU A 333 -7.06 -11.86 -2.63
C LEU A 333 -8.14 -12.00 -3.70
N CYS A 334 -7.78 -12.61 -4.86
CA CYS A 334 -8.75 -12.87 -5.90
C CYS A 334 -9.58 -14.12 -5.58
N TRP A 335 -10.91 -13.98 -5.47
CA TRP A 335 -11.81 -15.10 -5.23
C TRP A 335 -11.76 -16.21 -6.29
N ARG A 336 -11.29 -15.91 -7.52
CA ARG A 336 -11.09 -16.90 -8.58
C ARG A 336 -9.92 -17.83 -8.30
N ASN A 337 -9.00 -17.41 -7.42
CA ASN A 337 -7.80 -18.14 -7.04
C ASN A 337 -7.94 -18.94 -5.73
N VAL A 338 -9.06 -18.78 -5.02
CA VAL A 338 -9.32 -19.54 -3.78
C VAL A 338 -9.24 -21.03 -4.06
N GLY A 339 -8.41 -21.74 -3.30
CA GLY A 339 -8.15 -23.17 -3.44
C GLY A 339 -7.36 -23.59 -4.69
N LYS A 340 -6.80 -22.63 -5.46
CA LYS A 340 -6.06 -22.88 -6.70
C LYS A 340 -4.60 -22.40 -6.69
N MET A 341 -4.12 -21.87 -5.56
CA MET A 341 -2.76 -21.30 -5.48
C MET A 341 -1.65 -22.34 -5.63
N GLY A 342 -1.97 -23.65 -5.48
CA GLY A 342 -1.01 -24.73 -5.64
C GLY A 342 0.11 -24.63 -4.60
N ASP A 343 1.37 -24.69 -5.06
CA ASP A 343 2.56 -24.62 -4.20
C ASP A 343 2.99 -23.16 -3.87
N ILE A 344 2.19 -22.18 -4.28
CA ILE A 344 2.49 -20.77 -3.93
C ILE A 344 2.14 -20.55 -2.46
N GLU A 345 3.16 -20.32 -1.64
CA GLU A 345 2.99 -20.01 -0.24
C GLU A 345 2.49 -18.57 -0.06
N VAL A 346 1.47 -18.41 0.77
CA VAL A 346 0.83 -17.12 1.05
C VAL A 346 1.04 -16.76 2.51
N LEU A 347 1.57 -15.58 2.77
CA LEU A 347 1.79 -15.07 4.12
C LEU A 347 0.45 -14.85 4.88
N PRO A 348 0.40 -15.15 6.20
CA PRO A 348 1.53 -15.61 7.02
C PRO A 348 1.86 -17.10 6.82
N VAL A 349 3.17 -17.42 6.93
CA VAL A 349 3.65 -18.81 6.83
C VAL A 349 4.44 -19.22 8.07
N PRO A 350 4.42 -20.52 8.45
CA PRO A 350 5.23 -21.02 9.56
C PRO A 350 6.73 -20.84 9.31
N ALA A 351 7.43 -20.13 10.21
CA ALA A 351 8.86 -19.85 10.09
C ALA A 351 9.75 -21.09 10.23
N ALA A 352 9.25 -22.15 10.88
CA ALA A 352 10.01 -23.38 11.15
C ALA A 352 10.60 -24.06 9.89
N ARG A 353 10.02 -23.81 8.71
CA ARG A 353 10.51 -24.32 7.40
C ARG A 353 11.72 -23.55 6.88
N TYR A 354 11.94 -22.34 7.39
CA TYR A 354 12.90 -21.37 6.90
C TYR A 354 14.01 -21.07 7.92
N LEU A 355 13.98 -21.73 9.08
CA LEU A 355 14.99 -21.57 10.12
C LEU A 355 15.86 -22.82 10.23
N PRO A 356 17.19 -22.66 10.27
CA PRO A 356 18.10 -23.77 10.59
C PRO A 356 17.97 -24.21 12.05
N HIS A 357 17.51 -23.32 12.92
CA HIS A 357 17.31 -23.57 14.35
C HIS A 357 16.20 -24.59 14.59
N LYS A 358 16.39 -25.41 15.65
CA LYS A 358 15.39 -26.36 16.13
C LYS A 358 14.98 -26.01 17.56
N PRO A 359 13.78 -26.43 18.00
CA PRO A 359 13.40 -26.25 19.41
C PRO A 359 14.43 -26.84 20.37
N PRO A 360 14.73 -26.19 21.51
CA PRO A 360 14.06 -24.98 22.00
C PRO A 360 14.62 -23.63 21.45
N MET A 361 15.68 -23.67 20.63
CA MET A 361 16.32 -22.46 20.09
C MET A 361 15.54 -21.80 18.95
N ALA A 362 14.67 -22.52 18.24
CA ALA A 362 13.80 -21.90 17.23
C ALA A 362 12.72 -21.07 17.92
N MET A 363 12.87 -19.74 17.87
CA MET A 363 11.97 -18.82 18.57
C MET A 363 10.89 -18.26 17.63
N ILE A 364 11.22 -17.92 16.39
CA ILE A 364 10.25 -17.33 15.45
C ILE A 364 9.27 -18.41 14.97
N GLU A 365 7.98 -18.08 15.02
CA GLU A 365 6.88 -19.00 14.67
C GLU A 365 6.25 -18.70 13.31
N GLN A 366 6.06 -17.40 12.96
CA GLN A 366 5.38 -17.00 11.73
C GLN A 366 6.16 -15.88 11.02
N ILE A 367 6.10 -15.88 9.69
CA ILE A 367 6.49 -14.74 8.82
C ILE A 367 5.21 -14.11 8.34
N HIS A 368 4.98 -12.81 8.61
CA HIS A 368 3.76 -12.10 8.28
C HIS A 368 3.90 -11.18 7.09
N ALA A 369 5.06 -10.58 6.89
CA ALA A 369 5.31 -9.63 5.83
C ALA A 369 6.77 -9.67 5.36
N ILE A 370 6.96 -9.39 4.07
CA ILE A 370 8.26 -9.34 3.40
C ILE A 370 8.30 -8.08 2.55
N GLY A 371 9.15 -7.15 2.90
CA GLY A 371 9.23 -5.87 2.19
C GLY A 371 10.41 -5.04 2.66
N PRO A 372 10.39 -3.73 2.44
CA PRO A 372 11.32 -2.79 3.06
C PRO A 372 11.27 -2.87 4.59
N GLU A 373 10.09 -3.10 5.13
CA GLU A 373 9.87 -3.49 6.51
C GLU A 373 9.26 -4.88 6.52
N SER A 374 10.01 -5.85 7.06
CA SER A 374 9.58 -7.24 7.19
C SER A 374 9.08 -7.50 8.60
N VAL A 375 8.09 -8.40 8.74
CA VAL A 375 7.45 -8.70 10.04
C VAL A 375 7.41 -10.19 10.26
N ALA A 376 7.86 -10.61 11.44
CA ALA A 376 7.74 -11.98 11.94
C ALA A 376 7.17 -11.98 13.37
N SER A 377 6.71 -13.12 13.86
CA SER A 377 6.22 -13.21 15.23
C SER A 377 6.66 -14.46 15.95
N MET A 378 6.58 -14.39 17.28
CA MET A 378 6.77 -15.50 18.19
C MET A 378 5.91 -15.35 19.46
N THR A 379 5.62 -16.46 20.10
CA THR A 379 5.10 -16.48 21.47
C THR A 379 6.22 -16.93 22.41
N VAL A 380 6.42 -16.22 23.50
CA VAL A 380 7.42 -16.58 24.51
C VAL A 380 6.94 -17.82 25.27
N ARG A 381 7.48 -18.99 24.90
CA ARG A 381 7.11 -20.27 25.53
C ARG A 381 7.85 -20.49 26.84
N GLU A 382 7.25 -21.18 27.76
CA GLU A 382 7.91 -21.59 29.03
C GLU A 382 9.21 -22.40 28.81
N THR A 383 9.33 -23.06 27.65
CA THR A 383 10.52 -23.79 27.21
C THR A 383 11.61 -22.94 26.57
N CYS A 384 11.41 -21.63 26.48
CA CYS A 384 12.39 -20.73 25.88
C CYS A 384 13.69 -20.74 26.71
N PRO A 385 14.87 -21.04 26.09
CA PRO A 385 16.12 -21.16 26.81
C PRO A 385 16.63 -19.84 27.43
N PHE A 386 16.05 -18.73 27.03
CA PHE A 386 16.38 -17.38 27.55
C PHE A 386 15.39 -16.94 28.67
N LEU A 387 14.45 -17.79 29.07
CA LEU A 387 13.50 -17.44 30.12
C LEU A 387 14.13 -17.63 31.49
N GLY A 388 14.12 -16.57 32.31
CA GLY A 388 14.57 -16.64 33.70
C GLY A 388 13.59 -17.40 34.58
N SER A 389 14.04 -17.82 35.77
CA SER A 389 13.20 -18.49 36.77
C SER A 389 12.05 -17.64 37.30
N ASP A 390 12.10 -16.34 37.08
CA ASP A 390 11.06 -15.32 37.36
C ASP A 390 10.03 -15.16 36.23
N GLY A 391 10.15 -15.96 35.16
CA GLY A 391 9.27 -15.89 33.99
C GLY A 391 9.52 -14.69 33.07
N VAL A 392 10.66 -14.01 33.24
CA VAL A 392 11.06 -12.87 32.39
C VAL A 392 12.10 -13.32 31.37
N LEU A 393 11.93 -12.88 30.14
CA LEU A 393 12.88 -13.14 29.05
C LEU A 393 14.16 -12.34 29.27
N HIS A 394 15.31 -12.99 29.26
CA HIS A 394 16.60 -12.32 29.42
C HIS A 394 16.89 -11.41 28.22
N PRO A 395 17.38 -10.17 28.43
CA PRO A 395 17.61 -9.21 27.36
C PRO A 395 18.56 -9.68 26.24
N SER A 396 19.45 -10.65 26.51
CA SER A 396 20.32 -11.26 25.49
C SER A 396 19.55 -12.03 24.41
N ALA A 397 18.29 -12.38 24.64
CA ALA A 397 17.43 -12.98 23.62
C ALA A 397 17.02 -12.00 22.51
N ILE A 398 16.97 -10.70 22.80
CA ILE A 398 16.46 -9.69 21.89
C ILE A 398 17.22 -9.67 20.55
N PRO A 399 18.56 -9.60 20.52
CA PRO A 399 19.31 -9.66 19.26
C PRO A 399 19.14 -10.98 18.51
N GLU A 400 19.05 -12.09 19.23
CA GLU A 400 18.84 -13.42 18.64
C GLU A 400 17.45 -13.54 17.99
N ILE A 401 16.39 -13.02 18.63
CA ILE A 401 15.05 -12.96 18.07
C ILE A 401 15.06 -12.17 16.75
N ALA A 402 15.70 -11.01 16.74
CA ALA A 402 15.81 -10.19 15.53
C ALA A 402 16.59 -10.90 14.41
N ALA A 403 17.70 -11.55 14.76
CA ALA A 403 18.53 -12.31 13.81
C ALA A 403 17.76 -13.50 13.21
N GLN A 404 17.02 -14.26 14.02
CA GLN A 404 16.20 -15.35 13.53
C GLN A 404 15.04 -14.86 12.65
N ALA A 405 14.38 -13.74 13.00
CA ALA A 405 13.34 -13.15 12.17
C ALA A 405 13.89 -12.79 10.77
N ALA A 406 15.04 -12.15 10.74
CA ALA A 406 15.70 -11.79 9.48
C ALA A 406 16.14 -13.02 8.67
N ALA A 407 16.69 -14.04 9.34
CA ALA A 407 17.10 -15.30 8.69
C ALA A 407 15.92 -16.04 8.09
N ALA A 408 14.78 -16.12 8.79
CA ALA A 408 13.57 -16.77 8.30
C ALA A 408 13.01 -16.07 7.04
N VAL A 409 12.94 -14.74 7.06
CA VAL A 409 12.50 -13.94 5.92
C VAL A 409 13.46 -14.06 4.73
N ASP A 410 14.77 -14.06 4.97
CA ASP A 410 15.77 -14.18 3.92
C ASP A 410 15.68 -15.57 3.24
N SER A 411 15.60 -16.64 4.04
CA SER A 411 15.40 -18.00 3.55
C SER A 411 14.11 -18.16 2.74
N PHE A 412 13.00 -17.59 3.19
CA PHE A 412 11.74 -17.58 2.43
C PHE A 412 11.91 -16.89 1.07
N ARG A 413 12.56 -15.72 1.02
CA ARG A 413 12.81 -14.98 -0.24
C ARG A 413 13.60 -15.79 -1.27
N PHE A 414 14.43 -16.70 -0.81
CA PHE A 414 15.26 -17.58 -1.65
C PHE A 414 14.71 -19.01 -1.75
N ASN A 415 13.38 -19.19 -1.67
CA ASN A 415 12.65 -20.46 -1.83
C ASN A 415 13.12 -21.55 -0.85
N GLY A 416 13.40 -21.18 0.39
CA GLY A 416 13.84 -22.12 1.44
C GLY A 416 15.33 -22.50 1.37
N ALA A 417 16.14 -21.83 0.53
CA ALA A 417 17.57 -22.05 0.54
C ALA A 417 18.17 -21.61 1.88
N GLU A 418 18.86 -22.52 2.56
CA GLU A 418 19.58 -22.17 3.79
C GLU A 418 20.71 -21.18 3.46
N ARG A 419 20.68 -20.04 4.13
CA ARG A 419 21.72 -19.01 4.03
C ARG A 419 22.27 -18.74 5.43
N PRO A 420 23.18 -19.61 5.90
CA PRO A 420 23.73 -19.46 7.23
C PRO A 420 24.49 -18.13 7.36
N GLY A 421 24.32 -17.48 8.48
CA GLY A 421 24.96 -16.21 8.80
C GLY A 421 25.34 -16.13 10.27
N PHE A 422 26.20 -15.21 10.61
CA PHE A 422 26.60 -14.92 11.97
C PHE A 422 26.16 -13.54 12.38
N LEU A 423 25.66 -13.43 13.61
CA LEU A 423 25.49 -12.15 14.30
C LEU A 423 26.90 -11.60 14.62
N VAL A 424 27.25 -10.49 13.99
CA VAL A 424 28.60 -9.92 14.09
C VAL A 424 28.67 -8.81 15.11
N SER A 425 27.65 -7.96 15.16
CA SER A 425 27.59 -6.89 16.14
C SER A 425 26.15 -6.63 16.62
N VAL A 426 26.06 -6.08 17.81
CA VAL A 426 24.81 -5.63 18.45
C VAL A 426 24.99 -4.18 18.85
N ARG A 427 24.10 -3.28 18.41
CA ARG A 427 24.24 -1.86 18.65
C ARG A 427 22.92 -1.27 19.13
N ASN A 428 23.00 -0.28 19.98
CA ASN A 428 21.88 0.58 20.40
C ASN A 428 20.64 -0.20 20.85
N VAL A 429 20.82 -1.45 21.36
CA VAL A 429 19.69 -2.25 21.84
C VAL A 429 19.19 -1.67 23.17
N VAL A 430 17.93 -1.25 23.15
CA VAL A 430 17.24 -0.66 24.30
C VAL A 430 16.02 -1.51 24.63
N SER A 431 15.97 -2.03 25.87
CA SER A 431 14.76 -2.62 26.42
C SER A 431 13.81 -1.49 26.85
N LEU A 432 12.56 -1.56 26.36
CA LEU A 432 11.50 -0.60 26.66
C LEU A 432 10.48 -1.16 27.66
N GLY A 433 10.52 -2.46 27.90
CA GLY A 433 9.64 -3.17 28.83
C GLY A 433 10.06 -4.61 29.05
N GLU A 434 9.53 -5.22 30.12
CA GLU A 434 9.72 -6.64 30.37
C GLU A 434 8.91 -7.48 29.39
N ILE A 435 9.52 -8.55 28.90
CA ILE A 435 8.91 -9.59 28.08
C ILE A 435 8.75 -10.83 28.98
N ARG A 436 7.56 -11.41 29.01
CA ARG A 436 7.24 -12.53 29.92
C ARG A 436 6.78 -13.76 29.15
N ALA A 437 6.82 -14.91 29.80
CA ALA A 437 6.20 -16.10 29.28
C ALA A 437 4.73 -15.88 28.95
N GLY A 438 4.31 -16.28 27.74
CA GLY A 438 2.98 -16.07 27.19
C GLY A 438 2.82 -14.80 26.36
N ASP A 439 3.78 -13.87 26.37
CA ASP A 439 3.72 -12.68 25.52
C ASP A 439 3.88 -13.07 24.04
N GLU A 440 3.00 -12.51 23.21
CA GLU A 440 3.11 -12.56 21.76
C GLU A 440 3.91 -11.33 21.29
N ILE A 441 5.01 -11.59 20.58
CA ILE A 441 5.95 -10.57 20.09
C ILE A 441 5.91 -10.52 18.57
N PHE A 442 5.71 -9.34 18.03
CA PHE A 442 5.94 -9.01 16.64
C PHE A 442 7.30 -8.32 16.48
N VAL A 443 8.11 -8.84 15.57
CA VAL A 443 9.43 -8.32 15.22
C VAL A 443 9.31 -7.64 13.88
N SER A 444 9.28 -6.32 13.85
CA SER A 444 9.42 -5.56 12.62
C SER A 444 10.88 -5.18 12.41
N PHE A 445 11.35 -5.28 11.17
CA PHE A 445 12.74 -4.95 10.88
C PHE A 445 12.97 -4.48 9.44
N ARG A 446 13.99 -3.64 9.26
CA ARG A 446 14.52 -3.18 7.97
C ARG A 446 15.92 -3.73 7.78
N LYS A 447 16.20 -4.16 6.56
CA LYS A 447 17.51 -4.70 6.17
C LYS A 447 18.18 -3.75 5.20
N GLU A 448 19.40 -3.31 5.51
CA GLU A 448 20.26 -2.50 4.64
C GLU A 448 21.51 -3.27 4.27
N ASP A 449 21.86 -3.28 2.97
CA ASP A 449 23.10 -3.85 2.47
C ASP A 449 24.26 -2.87 2.77
N THR A 450 25.18 -3.23 3.63
CA THR A 450 26.33 -2.39 3.99
C THR A 450 27.59 -2.73 3.18
N MET A 451 27.81 -4.01 2.92
CA MET A 451 28.87 -4.55 2.07
C MET A 451 28.42 -5.91 1.50
N PRO A 452 29.09 -6.48 0.47
CA PRO A 452 28.77 -7.82 0.01
C PRO A 452 28.73 -8.83 1.16
N LYS A 453 27.59 -9.53 1.31
CA LYS A 453 27.30 -10.49 2.38
C LYS A 453 27.11 -9.88 3.79
N TRP A 454 27.24 -8.57 3.96
CA TRP A 454 27.04 -7.89 5.24
C TRP A 454 25.78 -7.04 5.22
N PHE A 455 24.96 -7.19 6.25
CA PHE A 455 23.66 -6.53 6.38
C PHE A 455 23.53 -5.89 7.74
N ARG A 456 23.02 -4.66 7.77
CA ARG A 456 22.48 -4.04 8.98
C ARG A 456 20.99 -4.31 9.04
N ILE A 457 20.51 -4.60 10.23
CA ILE A 457 19.11 -4.86 10.52
C ILE A 457 18.69 -3.95 11.66
N ASP A 458 17.87 -2.95 11.36
CA ASP A 458 17.19 -2.12 12.33
C ASP A 458 15.90 -2.82 12.71
N PHE A 459 15.64 -3.03 14.01
CA PHE A 459 14.50 -3.81 14.46
C PHE A 459 13.75 -3.18 15.63
N GLU A 460 12.48 -3.53 15.73
CA GLU A 460 11.61 -3.21 16.86
C GLU A 460 10.77 -4.43 17.25
N LEU A 461 10.67 -4.71 18.56
CA LEU A 461 9.83 -5.74 19.16
C LEU A 461 8.62 -5.09 19.82
N LYS A 462 7.41 -5.50 19.43
CA LYS A 462 6.13 -4.99 19.94
C LYS A 462 5.16 -6.12 20.26
N SER A 463 4.19 -5.84 21.13
CA SER A 463 3.01 -6.71 21.28
C SER A 463 2.03 -6.50 20.13
N SER A 464 1.04 -7.38 20.01
CA SER A 464 -0.10 -7.21 19.07
C SER A 464 -0.92 -5.93 19.31
N SER A 465 -0.85 -5.35 20.50
CA SER A 465 -1.48 -4.06 20.84
C SER A 465 -0.59 -2.84 20.54
N GLY A 466 0.62 -3.04 20.00
CA GLY A 466 1.57 -1.97 19.68
C GLY A 466 2.43 -1.50 20.86
N LYS A 467 2.37 -2.15 22.02
CA LYS A 467 3.27 -1.84 23.15
C LYS A 467 4.70 -2.25 22.78
N GLY A 468 5.64 -1.29 22.78
CA GLY A 468 7.05 -1.53 22.54
C GLY A 468 7.71 -2.33 23.67
N PHE A 469 8.48 -3.37 23.31
CA PHE A 469 9.29 -4.16 24.23
C PHE A 469 10.78 -3.85 24.10
N ALA A 470 11.26 -3.71 22.86
CA ALA A 470 12.67 -3.39 22.61
C ALA A 470 12.86 -2.84 21.19
N LYS A 471 13.99 -2.19 20.97
CA LYS A 471 14.46 -1.79 19.65
C LYS A 471 15.99 -1.77 19.60
N GLY A 472 16.56 -1.82 18.40
CA GLY A 472 18.01 -1.79 18.25
C GLY A 472 18.47 -2.10 16.84
N GLU A 473 19.76 -2.27 16.70
CA GLU A 473 20.44 -2.59 15.45
C GLU A 473 21.34 -3.81 15.63
N ILE A 474 21.38 -4.68 14.62
CA ILE A 474 22.34 -5.78 14.54
C ILE A 474 23.01 -5.79 13.18
N ASP A 475 24.29 -6.20 13.13
CA ASP A 475 24.96 -6.50 11.88
C ASP A 475 25.10 -8.02 11.72
N VAL A 476 24.76 -8.54 10.53
CA VAL A 476 24.81 -9.97 10.18
C VAL A 476 25.71 -10.15 8.96
N CYS A 477 26.56 -11.18 8.99
CA CYS A 477 27.37 -11.61 7.85
C CYS A 477 26.91 -12.98 7.36
N LEU A 478 26.57 -13.12 6.08
CA LEU A 478 26.29 -14.40 5.44
C LEU A 478 27.60 -15.15 5.11
N LEU A 479 27.59 -16.48 5.23
CA LEU A 479 28.70 -17.36 4.87
C LEU A 479 28.93 -17.49 3.35
#